data_5ae4fbd569921d6c5d6e6cb778ac6509
#
_entry.id   5ae4fbd569921d6c5d6e6cb778ac6509
#
_cell.length_a   1.000
_cell.length_b   1.000
_cell.length_c   1.000
_cell.angle_alpha   90.00
_cell.angle_beta   90.00
_cell.angle_gamma   90.00
#
_symmetry.space_group_name_H-M   'P 1'
#
loop_
_entity.id
_entity.type
_entity.pdbx_description
1 polymer ?
#
loop_
_entity_poly.entity_id
_entity_poly.type
_entity_poly.pdbx_seq_one_letter_code
_entity_poly.pdbx_strand_id
1 'polypeptide(L)'
;MLKISGRKKLLLNVITKIIVSMLVGVSALISVMFVTYKPVYKVSINGINAGYIASKIAMEKEINKYILNGDAENTAYVVMNSTVDYEFTLLKKDIELKDDEIFAQIKTECDVYYKVYAVKVDDEEKCVVETLEDAQSIVDSVNEQQEDFTNQAKVEIEEKVVQEYEAVQDVEVAVADIMKPLQAENDEIIKRYVQLSSSKQFRKKF
;
A
#
# COMPACT_ATOMS: atom_id res chain seq x y z
N MET A 1 63.84 -42.49 7.45
CA MET A 1 63.69 -41.24 8.25
C MET A 1 64.74 -40.23 7.79
N LEU A 2 64.29 -39.18 7.07
CA LEU A 2 65.21 -38.13 6.60
C LEU A 2 65.65 -37.23 7.77
N LYS A 3 66.96 -37.28 8.12
CA LYS A 3 67.57 -36.46 9.15
C LYS A 3 67.64 -35.00 8.64
N ILE A 4 66.71 -34.15 9.01
CA ILE A 4 66.71 -32.75 8.63
C ILE A 4 67.88 -32.06 9.29
N SER A 5 68.82 -31.48 8.47
CA SER A 5 70.02 -30.76 8.95
C SER A 5 69.61 -29.63 9.93
N GLY A 6 70.39 -29.43 11.00
CA GLY A 6 70.11 -28.45 12.07
C GLY A 6 69.80 -27.03 11.56
N ARG A 7 70.47 -26.62 10.49
CA ARG A 7 70.15 -25.32 9.81
C ARG A 7 68.73 -25.25 9.22
N LYS A 8 68.19 -26.36 8.66
CA LYS A 8 66.84 -26.42 8.16
C LYS A 8 65.85 -26.37 9.29
N LYS A 9 66.09 -26.98 10.44
CA LYS A 9 65.22 -26.88 11.63
C LYS A 9 65.16 -25.44 12.19
N LEU A 10 66.33 -24.75 12.22
CA LEU A 10 66.36 -23.35 12.68
C LEU A 10 65.64 -22.41 11.74
N LEU A 11 65.77 -22.55 10.42
CA LEU A 11 65.07 -21.80 9.42
C LEU A 11 63.55 -22.06 9.51
N LEU A 12 63.14 -23.31 9.66
CA LEU A 12 61.71 -23.66 9.81
C LEU A 12 61.10 -23.02 11.07
N ASN A 13 61.79 -23.04 12.19
CA ASN A 13 61.35 -22.38 13.43
C ASN A 13 61.21 -20.85 13.27
N VAL A 14 62.13 -20.19 12.57
CA VAL A 14 62.07 -18.75 12.33
C VAL A 14 60.87 -18.44 11.42
N ILE A 15 60.69 -19.19 10.34
CA ILE A 15 59.52 -19.03 9.42
C ILE A 15 58.23 -19.25 10.19
N THR A 16 58.11 -20.30 10.99
CA THR A 16 56.90 -20.58 11.79
C THR A 16 56.57 -19.43 12.74
N LYS A 17 57.59 -18.86 13.42
CA LYS A 17 57.41 -17.70 14.32
C LYS A 17 56.92 -16.47 13.56
N ILE A 18 57.46 -16.21 12.37
CA ILE A 18 57.02 -15.09 11.53
C ILE A 18 55.53 -15.28 11.09
N ILE A 19 55.18 -16.49 10.65
CA ILE A 19 53.79 -16.80 10.25
C ILE A 19 52.81 -16.64 11.43
N VAL A 20 53.19 -17.17 12.62
CA VAL A 20 52.34 -17.02 13.82
C VAL A 20 52.20 -15.56 14.23
N SER A 21 53.30 -14.79 14.23
CA SER A 21 53.25 -13.35 14.52
C SER A 21 52.36 -12.58 13.53
N MET A 22 52.44 -12.93 12.26
CA MET A 22 51.60 -12.34 11.20
C MET A 22 50.11 -12.66 11.40
N LEU A 23 49.79 -13.92 11.73
CA LEU A 23 48.43 -14.35 12.05
C LEU A 23 47.84 -13.62 13.26
N VAL A 24 48.64 -13.47 14.33
CA VAL A 24 48.24 -12.71 15.53
C VAL A 24 48.02 -11.25 15.19
N GLY A 25 48.88 -10.62 14.39
CA GLY A 25 48.71 -9.24 13.94
C GLY A 25 47.44 -9.04 13.12
N VAL A 26 47.17 -9.93 12.16
CA VAL A 26 45.96 -9.89 11.33
C VAL A 26 44.71 -10.10 12.19
N SER A 27 44.73 -11.05 13.14
CA SER A 27 43.56 -11.29 14.01
C SER A 27 43.27 -10.09 14.91
N ALA A 28 44.30 -9.39 15.41
CA ALA A 28 44.11 -8.17 16.18
C ALA A 28 43.50 -7.04 15.36
N LEU A 29 43.93 -6.83 14.11
CA LEU A 29 43.35 -5.84 13.20
C LEU A 29 41.88 -6.15 12.89
N ILE A 30 41.55 -7.41 12.61
CA ILE A 30 40.19 -7.85 12.38
C ILE A 30 39.32 -7.60 13.62
N SER A 31 39.82 -7.90 14.82
CA SER A 31 39.12 -7.64 16.08
C SER A 31 38.81 -6.15 16.27
N VAL A 32 39.74 -5.27 15.99
CA VAL A 32 39.52 -3.81 16.05
C VAL A 32 38.47 -3.38 15.05
N MET A 33 38.47 -3.93 13.84
CA MET A 33 37.44 -3.63 12.84
C MET A 33 36.05 -4.04 13.33
N PHE A 34 35.86 -5.23 13.89
CA PHE A 34 34.58 -5.69 14.43
C PHE A 34 34.10 -4.90 15.65
N VAL A 35 35.00 -4.33 16.43
CA VAL A 35 34.66 -3.48 17.58
C VAL A 35 34.22 -2.09 17.12
N THR A 36 34.84 -1.52 16.08
CA THR A 36 34.67 -0.14 15.66
C THR A 36 33.58 0.03 14.57
N TYR A 37 33.45 -0.97 13.70
CA TYR A 37 32.58 -0.92 12.53
C TYR A 37 31.47 -1.98 12.60
N LYS A 38 30.37 -1.71 11.93
CA LYS A 38 29.27 -2.65 11.66
C LYS A 38 29.07 -2.82 10.15
N PRO A 39 28.81 -4.06 9.68
CA PRO A 39 28.42 -4.29 8.30
C PRO A 39 27.01 -3.75 8.08
N VAL A 40 26.83 -2.96 7.02
CA VAL A 40 25.56 -2.32 6.66
C VAL A 40 25.44 -2.24 5.14
N TYR A 41 24.27 -1.83 4.68
CA TYR A 41 24.02 -1.52 3.27
C TYR A 41 23.69 -0.05 3.13
N LYS A 42 24.39 0.63 2.24
CA LYS A 42 24.02 1.95 1.75
C LYS A 42 22.90 1.76 0.75
N VAL A 43 21.81 2.49 0.92
CA VAL A 43 20.64 2.45 0.03
C VAL A 43 20.61 3.71 -0.83
N SER A 44 20.36 3.51 -2.12
CA SER A 44 20.09 4.60 -3.04
C SER A 44 18.75 4.36 -3.73
N ILE A 45 17.91 5.41 -3.77
CA ILE A 45 16.60 5.40 -4.46
C ILE A 45 16.73 6.30 -5.67
N ASN A 46 16.50 5.77 -6.86
CA ASN A 46 16.69 6.46 -8.14
C ASN A 46 18.10 7.09 -8.27
N GLY A 47 19.14 6.39 -7.73
CA GLY A 47 20.52 6.86 -7.72
C GLY A 47 20.85 7.91 -6.65
N ILE A 48 19.88 8.38 -5.86
CA ILE A 48 20.06 9.33 -4.77
C ILE A 48 20.28 8.57 -3.46
N ASN A 49 21.32 8.92 -2.70
CA ASN A 49 21.61 8.27 -1.42
C ASN A 49 20.51 8.57 -0.39
N ALA A 50 19.81 7.51 0.07
CA ALA A 50 18.76 7.60 1.08
C ALA A 50 19.29 7.35 2.52
N GLY A 51 20.43 6.64 2.65
CA GLY A 51 21.01 6.35 3.96
C GLY A 51 21.58 4.95 4.08
N TYR A 52 21.56 4.41 5.31
CA TYR A 52 22.12 3.10 5.63
C TYR A 52 21.11 2.24 6.38
N ILE A 53 21.04 0.95 6.02
CA ILE A 53 20.19 -0.05 6.66
C ILE A 53 21.03 -1.22 7.21
N ALA A 54 20.45 -1.95 8.16
CA ALA A 54 21.12 -3.10 8.75
C ALA A 54 21.14 -4.31 7.80
N SER A 55 20.08 -4.56 7.07
CA SER A 55 19.91 -5.77 6.28
C SER A 55 19.15 -5.51 4.98
N LYS A 56 19.84 -5.77 3.85
CA LYS A 56 19.21 -5.77 2.52
C LYS A 56 18.03 -6.75 2.45
N ILE A 57 18.21 -7.97 2.97
CA ILE A 57 17.17 -9.02 2.90
C ILE A 57 15.90 -8.62 3.68
N ALA A 58 16.07 -7.99 4.85
CA ALA A 58 14.94 -7.51 5.64
C ALA A 58 14.17 -6.42 4.88
N MET A 59 14.88 -5.44 4.34
CA MET A 59 14.28 -4.34 3.55
C MET A 59 13.56 -4.86 2.30
N GLU A 60 14.19 -5.74 1.52
CA GLU A 60 13.55 -6.34 0.33
C GLU A 60 12.29 -7.14 0.70
N LYS A 61 12.30 -7.82 1.85
CA LYS A 61 11.11 -8.53 2.34
C LYS A 61 9.96 -7.58 2.70
N GLU A 62 10.27 -6.45 3.33
CA GLU A 62 9.27 -5.43 3.67
C GLU A 62 8.69 -4.76 2.42
N ILE A 63 9.56 -4.40 1.47
CA ILE A 63 9.14 -3.85 0.17
C ILE A 63 8.23 -4.83 -0.56
N ASN A 64 8.63 -6.11 -0.67
CA ASN A 64 7.82 -7.13 -1.34
C ASN A 64 6.48 -7.35 -0.64
N LYS A 65 6.45 -7.32 0.70
CA LYS A 65 5.21 -7.43 1.46
C LYS A 65 4.28 -6.24 1.16
N TYR A 66 4.83 -5.03 1.09
CA TYR A 66 4.08 -3.83 0.76
C TYR A 66 3.54 -3.85 -0.67
N ILE A 67 4.36 -4.25 -1.65
CA ILE A 67 3.94 -4.37 -3.05
C ILE A 67 2.79 -5.37 -3.22
N LEU A 68 2.80 -6.47 -2.44
CA LEU A 68 1.78 -7.51 -2.52
C LEU A 68 0.46 -7.15 -1.82
N ASN A 69 0.52 -6.44 -0.71
CA ASN A 69 -0.64 -6.25 0.15
C ASN A 69 -1.05 -4.79 0.34
N GLY A 70 -0.17 -3.83 0.04
CA GLY A 70 -0.36 -2.43 0.43
C GLY A 70 -0.45 -2.24 1.95
N ASP A 71 -0.98 -1.08 2.35
CA ASP A 71 -1.25 -0.75 3.75
C ASP A 71 -2.76 -0.79 4.09
N ALA A 72 -3.64 -0.66 3.09
CA ALA A 72 -5.09 -0.67 3.26
C ALA A 72 -5.70 -2.01 2.84
N GLU A 73 -6.79 -2.42 3.50
CA GLU A 73 -7.48 -3.68 3.21
C GLU A 73 -8.05 -3.73 1.78
N ASN A 74 -8.46 -2.58 1.25
CA ASN A 74 -8.98 -2.45 -0.11
C ASN A 74 -7.88 -2.17 -1.15
N THR A 75 -6.59 -2.36 -0.81
CA THR A 75 -5.52 -2.24 -1.81
C THR A 75 -5.68 -3.31 -2.89
N ALA A 76 -5.80 -2.88 -4.15
CA ALA A 76 -5.85 -3.78 -5.29
C ALA A 76 -4.45 -4.24 -5.70
N TYR A 77 -3.53 -3.30 -5.86
CA TYR A 77 -2.12 -3.54 -6.14
C TYR A 77 -1.29 -2.27 -5.93
N VAL A 78 0.02 -2.46 -5.77
CA VAL A 78 1.00 -1.37 -5.63
C VAL A 78 2.01 -1.47 -6.76
N VAL A 79 2.33 -0.35 -7.40
CA VAL A 79 3.34 -0.24 -8.45
C VAL A 79 4.51 0.58 -7.93
N MET A 80 5.69 -0.02 -7.87
CA MET A 80 6.91 0.69 -7.51
C MET A 80 7.52 1.34 -8.74
N ASN A 81 7.65 2.66 -8.75
CA ASN A 81 8.16 3.45 -9.87
C ASN A 81 9.65 3.80 -9.73
N SER A 82 10.27 3.36 -8.63
CA SER A 82 11.68 3.68 -8.32
C SER A 82 12.57 2.44 -8.40
N THR A 83 13.87 2.69 -8.64
CA THR A 83 14.92 1.68 -8.47
C THR A 83 15.56 1.81 -7.11
N VAL A 84 15.74 0.69 -6.40
CA VAL A 84 16.39 0.64 -5.10
C VAL A 84 17.67 -0.16 -5.23
N ASP A 85 18.81 0.52 -5.05
CA ASP A 85 20.14 -0.07 -5.13
C ASP A 85 20.75 -0.21 -3.75
N TYR A 86 21.51 -1.30 -3.54
CA TYR A 86 22.16 -1.63 -2.29
C TYR A 86 23.65 -1.84 -2.48
N GLU A 87 24.46 -1.09 -1.73
CA GLU A 87 25.92 -1.23 -1.71
C GLU A 87 26.37 -1.66 -0.31
N PHE A 88 27.05 -2.82 -0.23
CA PHE A 88 27.63 -3.28 1.05
C PHE A 88 28.76 -2.36 1.49
N THR A 89 28.74 -1.94 2.77
CA THR A 89 29.78 -1.09 3.34
C THR A 89 29.98 -1.36 4.83
N LEU A 90 31.10 -0.86 5.36
CA LEU A 90 31.40 -0.88 6.79
C LEU A 90 31.19 0.52 7.35
N LEU A 91 30.24 0.66 8.27
CA LEU A 91 29.88 1.92 8.90
C LEU A 91 30.36 1.94 10.36
N LYS A 92 30.81 3.09 10.86
CA LYS A 92 31.11 3.24 12.29
C LYS A 92 29.85 2.97 13.12
N LYS A 93 30.03 2.29 14.27
CA LYS A 93 28.90 1.86 15.11
C LYS A 93 28.09 3.01 15.71
N ASP A 94 28.67 4.19 15.84
CA ASP A 94 28.02 5.41 16.33
C ASP A 94 27.06 6.06 15.35
N ILE A 95 27.11 5.68 14.05
CA ILE A 95 26.21 6.20 13.04
C ILE A 95 24.89 5.44 13.09
N GLU A 96 23.80 6.18 13.16
CA GLU A 96 22.44 5.64 13.22
C GLU A 96 21.99 5.04 11.88
N LEU A 97 21.19 3.98 11.94
CA LEU A 97 20.57 3.36 10.79
C LEU A 97 19.15 3.89 10.66
N LYS A 98 18.64 3.95 9.42
CA LYS A 98 17.38 4.61 9.09
C LYS A 98 16.45 3.68 8.31
N ASP A 99 16.35 2.43 8.77
CA ASP A 99 15.59 1.40 8.09
C ASP A 99 14.12 1.86 7.85
N ASP A 100 13.44 2.34 8.89
CA ASP A 100 12.03 2.79 8.80
C ASP A 100 11.87 4.05 7.94
N GLU A 101 12.79 5.02 8.06
CA GLU A 101 12.74 6.26 7.26
C GLU A 101 12.95 5.95 5.77
N ILE A 102 13.89 5.07 5.46
CA ILE A 102 14.18 4.65 4.08
C ILE A 102 13.00 3.87 3.50
N PHE A 103 12.40 2.97 4.29
CA PHE A 103 11.20 2.25 3.84
C PHE A 103 10.03 3.21 3.59
N ALA A 104 9.83 4.21 4.46
CA ALA A 104 8.82 5.24 4.24
C ALA A 104 9.07 6.04 2.94
N GLN A 105 10.34 6.40 2.66
CA GLN A 105 10.70 7.05 1.39
C GLN A 105 10.39 6.16 0.17
N ILE A 106 10.70 4.85 0.25
CA ILE A 106 10.38 3.92 -0.85
C ILE A 106 8.87 3.87 -1.08
N LYS A 107 8.05 3.89 -0.02
CA LYS A 107 6.59 3.90 -0.14
C LYS A 107 6.06 5.15 -0.85
N THR A 108 6.68 6.32 -0.66
CA THR A 108 6.28 7.55 -1.36
C THR A 108 6.57 7.52 -2.88
N GLU A 109 7.45 6.63 -3.32
CA GLU A 109 7.76 6.41 -4.73
C GLU A 109 6.89 5.32 -5.38
N CYS A 110 5.86 4.85 -4.67
CA CYS A 110 4.94 3.83 -5.15
C CYS A 110 3.57 4.43 -5.46
N ASP A 111 2.98 4.00 -6.57
CA ASP A 111 1.57 4.24 -6.86
C ASP A 111 0.72 3.13 -6.24
N VAL A 112 -0.24 3.50 -5.41
CA VAL A 112 -1.17 2.56 -4.78
C VAL A 112 -2.51 2.63 -5.52
N TYR A 113 -3.04 1.48 -5.88
CA TYR A 113 -4.35 1.34 -6.50
C TYR A 113 -5.30 0.64 -5.55
N TYR A 114 -6.48 1.22 -5.38
CA TYR A 114 -7.50 0.75 -4.47
C TYR A 114 -8.68 0.17 -5.23
N LYS A 115 -9.20 -0.93 -4.72
CA LYS A 115 -10.45 -1.51 -5.18
C LYS A 115 -11.59 -0.86 -4.41
N VAL A 116 -12.53 -0.30 -5.15
CA VAL A 116 -13.69 0.40 -4.60
C VAL A 116 -14.96 0.01 -5.35
N TYR A 117 -16.10 0.30 -4.75
CA TYR A 117 -17.41 -0.01 -5.30
C TYR A 117 -18.22 1.28 -5.45
N ALA A 118 -18.53 1.63 -6.69
CA ALA A 118 -19.37 2.76 -7.03
C ALA A 118 -20.83 2.32 -7.06
N VAL A 119 -21.70 3.03 -6.35
CA VAL A 119 -23.15 2.87 -6.44
C VAL A 119 -23.66 3.85 -7.48
N LYS A 120 -24.32 3.33 -8.50
CA LYS A 120 -24.93 4.08 -9.61
C LYS A 120 -26.43 4.06 -9.53
N VAL A 121 -27.04 5.19 -9.85
CA VAL A 121 -28.49 5.36 -10.00
C VAL A 121 -28.75 5.89 -11.41
N ASP A 122 -29.48 5.15 -12.24
CA ASP A 122 -29.75 5.45 -13.64
C ASP A 122 -28.47 5.82 -14.42
N ASP A 123 -27.43 4.96 -14.27
CA ASP A 123 -26.10 5.09 -14.87
C ASP A 123 -25.23 6.26 -14.32
N GLU A 124 -25.71 7.07 -13.40
CA GLU A 124 -24.94 8.11 -12.72
C GLU A 124 -24.33 7.60 -11.43
N GLU A 125 -23.02 7.80 -11.24
CA GLU A 125 -22.34 7.51 -9.99
C GLU A 125 -22.79 8.48 -8.89
N LYS A 126 -23.28 7.94 -7.77
CA LYS A 126 -23.79 8.72 -6.65
C LYS A 126 -22.86 8.71 -5.44
N CYS A 127 -22.25 7.56 -5.17
CA CYS A 127 -21.24 7.44 -4.10
C CYS A 127 -20.28 6.30 -4.40
N VAL A 128 -19.17 6.28 -3.65
CA VAL A 128 -18.15 5.23 -3.68
C VAL A 128 -17.92 4.75 -2.26
N VAL A 129 -17.84 3.43 -2.09
CA VAL A 129 -17.53 2.77 -0.81
C VAL A 129 -16.37 1.79 -0.96
N GLU A 130 -15.74 1.43 0.16
CA GLU A 130 -14.55 0.57 0.16
C GLU A 130 -14.88 -0.91 0.09
N THR A 131 -16.07 -1.32 0.55
CA THR A 131 -16.47 -2.73 0.61
C THR A 131 -17.69 -3.03 -0.26
N LEU A 132 -17.75 -4.25 -0.77
CA LEU A 132 -18.94 -4.73 -1.50
C LEU A 132 -20.15 -4.84 -0.57
N GLU A 133 -19.94 -5.12 0.72
CA GLU A 133 -21.00 -5.24 1.71
C GLU A 133 -21.71 -3.91 1.93
N ASP A 134 -20.96 -2.82 2.06
CA ASP A 134 -21.51 -1.47 2.18
C ASP A 134 -22.28 -1.06 0.90
N ALA A 135 -21.68 -1.34 -0.27
CA ALA A 135 -22.34 -1.06 -1.54
C ALA A 135 -23.68 -1.82 -1.66
N GLN A 136 -23.71 -3.10 -1.29
CA GLN A 136 -24.93 -3.90 -1.32
C GLN A 136 -25.96 -3.39 -0.32
N SER A 137 -25.54 -3.00 0.89
CA SER A 137 -26.42 -2.42 1.91
C SER A 137 -27.09 -1.13 1.43
N ILE A 138 -26.34 -0.27 0.71
CA ILE A 138 -26.89 0.94 0.10
C ILE A 138 -27.93 0.58 -0.96
N VAL A 139 -27.58 -0.33 -1.88
CA VAL A 139 -28.49 -0.74 -2.96
C VAL A 139 -29.78 -1.34 -2.42
N ASP A 140 -29.67 -2.24 -1.43
CA ASP A 140 -30.84 -2.89 -0.82
C ASP A 140 -31.73 -1.86 -0.12
N SER A 141 -31.13 -0.92 0.65
CA SER A 141 -31.87 0.14 1.34
C SER A 141 -32.56 1.12 0.38
N VAL A 142 -31.91 1.49 -0.72
CA VAL A 142 -32.51 2.34 -1.74
C VAL A 142 -33.64 1.62 -2.45
N ASN A 143 -33.47 0.36 -2.82
CA ASN A 143 -34.50 -0.45 -3.48
C ASN A 143 -35.73 -0.63 -2.57
N GLU A 144 -35.55 -0.91 -1.27
CA GLU A 144 -36.63 -1.03 -0.31
C GLU A 144 -37.41 0.29 -0.19
N GLN A 145 -36.73 1.43 -0.08
CA GLN A 145 -37.38 2.74 0.08
C GLN A 145 -38.10 3.22 -1.18
N GLN A 146 -37.72 2.77 -2.37
CA GLN A 146 -38.41 3.13 -3.63
C GLN A 146 -39.48 2.11 -4.07
N GLU A 147 -39.74 1.05 -3.27
CA GLU A 147 -40.67 -0.02 -3.66
C GLU A 147 -42.04 0.52 -4.07
N ASP A 148 -42.56 1.55 -3.37
CA ASP A 148 -43.85 2.20 -3.64
C ASP A 148 -43.78 3.34 -4.68
N PHE A 149 -42.62 3.61 -5.28
CA PHE A 149 -42.48 4.71 -6.24
C PHE A 149 -43.14 4.37 -7.57
N THR A 150 -43.75 5.38 -8.18
CA THR A 150 -44.40 5.26 -9.51
C THR A 150 -43.38 4.93 -10.61
N ASN A 151 -42.17 5.45 -10.47
CA ASN A 151 -41.03 5.16 -11.33
C ASN A 151 -39.83 4.83 -10.43
N GLN A 152 -39.36 3.58 -10.50
CA GLN A 152 -38.22 3.11 -9.72
C GLN A 152 -36.94 3.37 -10.51
N ALA A 153 -35.96 3.98 -9.87
CA ALA A 153 -34.63 4.16 -10.43
C ALA A 153 -33.87 2.85 -10.42
N LYS A 154 -33.06 2.62 -11.44
CA LYS A 154 -32.18 1.46 -11.52
C LYS A 154 -30.93 1.71 -10.67
N VAL A 155 -30.70 0.88 -9.66
CA VAL A 155 -29.53 0.98 -8.79
C VAL A 155 -28.59 -0.19 -9.04
N GLU A 156 -27.32 0.11 -9.32
CA GLU A 156 -26.31 -0.88 -9.67
C GLU A 156 -24.99 -0.61 -8.93
N ILE A 157 -24.20 -1.67 -8.76
CA ILE A 157 -22.84 -1.62 -8.20
C ILE A 157 -21.85 -1.83 -9.33
N GLU A 158 -20.83 -0.97 -9.40
CA GLU A 158 -19.69 -1.12 -10.30
C GLU A 158 -18.41 -1.23 -9.50
N GLU A 159 -17.67 -2.33 -9.68
CA GLU A 159 -16.32 -2.47 -9.12
C GLU A 159 -15.34 -1.65 -9.94
N LYS A 160 -14.51 -0.83 -9.27
CA LYS A 160 -13.50 0.03 -9.89
C LYS A 160 -12.15 -0.14 -9.21
N VAL A 161 -11.08 0.10 -9.97
CA VAL A 161 -9.73 0.21 -9.44
C VAL A 161 -9.21 1.61 -9.75
N VAL A 162 -8.89 2.37 -8.71
CA VAL A 162 -8.55 3.80 -8.78
C VAL A 162 -7.34 4.13 -7.91
N GLN A 163 -6.62 5.19 -8.21
CA GLN A 163 -5.51 5.68 -7.38
C GLN A 163 -6.00 6.58 -6.24
N GLU A 164 -7.01 7.39 -6.53
CA GLU A 164 -7.60 8.32 -5.57
C GLU A 164 -9.11 8.16 -5.56
N TYR A 165 -9.73 8.24 -4.39
CA TYR A 165 -11.18 8.19 -4.22
C TYR A 165 -11.60 8.88 -2.93
N GLU A 166 -12.83 9.36 -2.91
CA GLU A 166 -13.51 9.81 -1.69
C GLU A 166 -14.61 8.80 -1.37
N ALA A 167 -14.36 7.98 -0.34
CA ALA A 167 -15.35 7.01 0.12
C ALA A 167 -16.32 7.64 1.09
N VAL A 168 -17.61 7.29 0.95
CA VAL A 168 -18.63 7.60 1.96
C VAL A 168 -18.39 6.65 3.15
N GLN A 169 -18.25 7.23 4.34
CA GLN A 169 -17.97 6.49 5.59
C GLN A 169 -19.26 5.95 6.23
N ASP A 170 -20.40 6.52 5.91
CA ASP A 170 -21.69 6.22 6.53
C ASP A 170 -22.73 5.85 5.47
N VAL A 171 -23.13 4.57 5.50
CA VAL A 171 -24.12 3.99 4.60
C VAL A 171 -25.49 4.71 4.69
N GLU A 172 -25.91 5.10 5.91
CA GLU A 172 -27.21 5.79 6.11
C GLU A 172 -27.20 7.17 5.47
N VAL A 173 -26.06 7.89 5.54
CA VAL A 173 -25.88 9.19 4.88
C VAL A 173 -25.94 9.03 3.36
N ALA A 174 -25.22 8.03 2.82
CA ALA A 174 -25.25 7.75 1.40
C ALA A 174 -26.67 7.43 0.87
N VAL A 175 -27.41 6.59 1.59
CA VAL A 175 -28.79 6.26 1.25
C VAL A 175 -29.68 7.51 1.28
N ALA A 176 -29.56 8.35 2.32
CA ALA A 176 -30.34 9.58 2.44
C ALA A 176 -30.06 10.57 1.30
N ASP A 177 -28.79 10.73 0.91
CA ASP A 177 -28.40 11.60 -0.20
C ASP A 177 -28.90 11.10 -1.56
N ILE A 178 -28.90 9.78 -1.77
CA ILE A 178 -29.46 9.15 -2.97
C ILE A 178 -30.99 9.28 -3.00
N MET A 179 -31.65 9.02 -1.89
CA MET A 179 -33.13 9.00 -1.81
C MET A 179 -33.77 10.39 -1.93
N LYS A 180 -33.10 11.43 -1.45
CA LYS A 180 -33.63 12.78 -1.46
C LYS A 180 -34.06 13.29 -2.85
N PRO A 181 -33.25 13.21 -3.93
CA PRO A 181 -33.71 13.58 -5.27
C PRO A 181 -34.79 12.62 -5.84
N LEU A 182 -34.66 11.31 -5.58
CA LEU A 182 -35.61 10.30 -6.06
C LEU A 182 -37.04 10.54 -5.47
N GLN A 183 -37.11 10.86 -4.18
CA GLN A 183 -38.35 11.21 -3.50
C GLN A 183 -39.00 12.50 -4.07
N ALA A 184 -38.15 13.52 -4.31
CA ALA A 184 -38.63 14.77 -4.90
C ALA A 184 -39.22 14.57 -6.31
N GLU A 185 -38.60 13.73 -7.13
CA GLU A 185 -39.08 13.38 -8.47
C GLU A 185 -40.39 12.59 -8.41
N ASN A 186 -40.49 11.58 -7.56
CA ASN A 186 -41.70 10.80 -7.37
C ASN A 186 -42.90 11.67 -6.93
N ASP A 187 -42.64 12.60 -5.97
CA ASP A 187 -43.68 13.56 -5.52
C ASP A 187 -44.18 14.47 -6.66
N GLU A 188 -43.28 14.87 -7.55
CA GLU A 188 -43.66 15.67 -8.74
C GLU A 188 -44.53 14.87 -9.74
N ILE A 189 -44.15 13.60 -9.95
CA ILE A 189 -44.94 12.69 -10.80
C ILE A 189 -46.34 12.51 -10.23
N ILE A 190 -46.47 12.23 -8.93
CA ILE A 190 -47.77 12.07 -8.25
C ILE A 190 -48.61 13.34 -8.37
N LYS A 191 -48.05 14.54 -8.15
CA LYS A 191 -48.75 15.82 -8.31
C LYS A 191 -49.28 16.00 -9.72
N ARG A 192 -48.48 15.67 -10.75
CA ARG A 192 -48.93 15.73 -12.16
C ARG A 192 -50.09 14.77 -12.46
N TYR A 193 -50.03 13.52 -11.92
CA TYR A 193 -51.12 12.56 -12.07
C TYR A 193 -52.41 13.04 -11.42
N VAL A 194 -52.37 13.61 -10.21
CA VAL A 194 -53.55 14.17 -9.52
C VAL A 194 -54.15 15.34 -10.29
N GLN A 195 -53.34 16.25 -10.82
CA GLN A 195 -53.80 17.38 -11.62
C GLN A 195 -54.47 16.91 -12.93
N LEU A 196 -53.89 15.94 -13.64
CA LEU A 196 -54.46 15.38 -14.86
C LEU A 196 -55.79 14.64 -14.62
N SER A 197 -55.88 13.90 -13.53
CA SER A 197 -57.10 13.19 -13.14
C SER A 197 -58.24 14.15 -12.79
N SER A 198 -57.92 15.23 -12.03
CA SER A 198 -58.88 16.29 -11.69
C SER A 198 -59.39 17.02 -12.93
N SER A 199 -58.52 17.35 -13.87
CA SER A 199 -58.90 18.04 -15.12
C SER A 199 -59.75 17.16 -16.04
N LYS A 200 -59.58 15.83 -16.08
CA LYS A 200 -60.42 14.89 -16.82
C LYS A 200 -61.81 14.73 -16.19
N GLN A 201 -61.93 14.79 -14.85
CA GLN A 201 -63.23 14.77 -14.18
C GLN A 201 -64.09 16.04 -14.48
N PHE A 202 -63.45 17.22 -14.56
CA PHE A 202 -64.13 18.46 -14.95
C PHE A 202 -64.63 18.41 -16.38
N ARG A 203 -63.87 17.80 -17.33
CA ARG A 203 -64.34 17.66 -18.74
C ARG A 203 -65.44 16.64 -18.95
N LYS A 204 -65.75 15.74 -18.04
CA LYS A 204 -66.83 14.77 -18.13
C LYS A 204 -68.15 15.30 -17.53
N LYS A 205 -68.19 16.46 -16.90
CA LYS A 205 -69.35 17.08 -16.27
C LYS A 205 -70.01 18.17 -17.12
N PHE A 206 -69.49 18.42 -18.30
CA PHE A 206 -70.06 19.30 -19.32
C PHE A 206 -70.19 18.48 -20.62
#